data_baf77f99c820509c6de0fbe8a18696ee
#
_entry.id   baf77f99c820509c6de0fbe8a18696ee
#
_cell.length_a   1.000
_cell.length_b   1.000
_cell.length_c   1.000
_cell.angle_alpha   90.00
_cell.angle_beta   90.00
_cell.angle_gamma   90.00
#
_symmetry.space_group_name_H-M   'P 1'
#
loop_
_entity.id
_entity.type
_entity.pdbx_description
1 polymer ?
#
loop_
_entity_poly.entity_id
_entity_poly.type
_entity_poly.pdbx_seq_one_letter_code
_entity_poly.pdbx_strand_id
1 'polypeptide(L)'
;IMKAVRSKTFMGIEKHTIEDYAKNHTADYLSAITNDVKMIEDNFLLPLLQVIQYTIIFIASLAVMIYFDIIVTVCVIIAIAIMLIVPSLFGGLLSERQDKYSDMLSVFTNHVKDLLSGFEVIKSYRMKNYVLSRFEASNEDTIKAKYSVDKAIAANEAVSMVLALLVQVVVVFLSAYFIIIGRISAGALLGMVQVSSNLANPLLIIFSNIPKIKSIKPIAQKLNQLSDYEKQDASTKKSPTFNDAICVENLHFSYDKENEVIGGISLSIEKGKKYAFVGKSGC
;
A
#
# COMPACT_ATOMS: atom_id res chain seq x y z
N ILE A 1 -18.19 -1.05 4.14
CA ILE A 1 -16.96 -1.50 4.82
C ILE A 1 -16.07 -0.29 5.12
N MET A 2 -15.61 0.48 4.12
CA MET A 2 -14.66 1.61 4.33
C MET A 2 -15.19 2.70 5.24
N LYS A 3 -16.50 3.06 5.14
CA LYS A 3 -17.14 3.97 6.10
C LYS A 3 -17.02 3.47 7.54
N ALA A 4 -17.25 2.19 7.77
CA ALA A 4 -17.17 1.60 9.12
C ALA A 4 -15.73 1.63 9.67
N VAL A 5 -14.73 1.32 8.82
CA VAL A 5 -13.31 1.38 9.20
C VAL A 5 -12.92 2.80 9.59
N ARG A 6 -13.24 3.82 8.76
CA ARG A 6 -12.96 5.22 9.08
C ARG A 6 -13.62 5.67 10.38
N SER A 7 -14.91 5.34 10.55
CA SER A 7 -15.62 5.71 11.78
C SER A 7 -15.02 5.03 13.01
N LYS A 8 -14.66 3.74 12.92
CA LYS A 8 -14.04 3.01 14.03
C LYS A 8 -12.67 3.59 14.39
N THR A 9 -11.83 3.88 13.38
CA THR A 9 -10.52 4.51 13.59
C THR A 9 -10.66 5.89 14.22
N PHE A 10 -11.59 6.73 13.73
CA PHE A 10 -11.81 8.06 14.29
C PHE A 10 -12.30 8.00 15.76
N MET A 11 -13.25 7.12 16.05
CA MET A 11 -13.74 6.91 17.43
C MET A 11 -12.64 6.38 18.36
N GLY A 12 -11.71 5.55 17.83
CA GLY A 12 -10.54 5.11 18.58
C GLY A 12 -9.62 6.28 18.93
N ILE A 13 -9.32 7.14 17.95
CA ILE A 13 -8.48 8.34 18.14
C ILE A 13 -9.14 9.32 19.16
N GLU A 14 -10.45 9.50 19.09
CA GLU A 14 -11.18 10.39 20.02
C GLU A 14 -11.08 9.91 21.50
N LYS A 15 -10.92 8.61 21.70
CA LYS A 15 -10.74 8.04 23.05
C LYS A 15 -9.36 8.27 23.67
N HIS A 16 -8.36 8.69 22.87
CA HIS A 16 -7.01 8.92 23.39
C HIS A 16 -7.02 9.99 24.48
N THR A 17 -6.14 9.83 25.46
CA THR A 17 -5.83 10.91 26.41
C THR A 17 -5.05 12.01 25.67
N ILE A 18 -5.03 13.23 26.23
CA ILE A 18 -4.24 14.34 25.67
C ILE A 18 -2.76 13.96 25.59
N GLU A 19 -2.24 13.25 26.59
CA GLU A 19 -0.87 12.77 26.65
C GLU A 19 -0.56 11.75 25.53
N ASP A 20 -1.43 10.76 25.30
CA ASP A 20 -1.24 9.77 24.26
C ASP A 20 -1.41 10.36 22.86
N TYR A 21 -2.34 11.30 22.71
CA TYR A 21 -2.50 12.03 21.45
C TYR A 21 -1.26 12.86 21.11
N ALA A 22 -0.63 13.48 22.11
CA ALA A 22 0.55 14.32 21.91
C ALA A 22 1.83 13.52 21.54
N LYS A 23 1.85 12.19 21.74
CA LYS A 23 2.98 11.34 21.35
C LYS A 23 3.16 11.22 19.82
N ASN A 24 2.11 11.48 19.05
CA ASN A 24 2.14 11.45 17.60
C ASN A 24 1.76 12.81 17.01
N HIS A 25 2.20 13.07 15.79
CA HIS A 25 1.80 14.29 15.09
C HIS A 25 0.36 14.17 14.56
N THR A 26 -0.37 15.27 14.54
CA THR A 26 -1.72 15.33 13.96
C THR A 26 -1.75 14.81 12.50
N ALA A 27 -0.64 15.01 11.76
CA ALA A 27 -0.48 14.50 10.40
C ALA A 27 -0.54 12.96 10.34
N ASP A 28 -0.07 12.24 11.37
CA ASP A 28 -0.09 10.77 11.42
C ASP A 28 -1.51 10.24 11.58
N TYR A 29 -2.32 10.90 12.41
CA TYR A 29 -3.74 10.57 12.59
C TYR A 29 -4.55 10.88 11.33
N LEU A 30 -4.26 12.01 10.67
CA LEU A 30 -4.88 12.37 9.40
C LEU A 30 -4.53 11.32 8.33
N SER A 31 -3.26 10.94 8.24
CA SER A 31 -2.80 9.88 7.32
C SER A 31 -3.48 8.55 7.61
N ALA A 32 -3.67 8.18 8.87
CA ALA A 32 -4.34 6.95 9.26
C ALA A 32 -5.80 6.89 8.74
N ILE A 33 -6.56 7.98 8.90
CA ILE A 33 -7.97 8.03 8.46
C ILE A 33 -8.11 8.15 6.93
N THR A 34 -7.13 8.75 6.25
CA THR A 34 -7.19 8.98 4.80
C THR A 34 -6.41 7.93 4.04
N ASN A 35 -5.08 7.98 4.09
CA ASN A 35 -4.20 7.15 3.29
C ASN A 35 -4.20 5.68 3.72
N ASP A 36 -4.06 5.39 5.03
CA ASP A 36 -3.96 4.02 5.50
C ASP A 36 -5.27 3.26 5.27
N VAL A 37 -6.42 3.92 5.48
CA VAL A 37 -7.73 3.33 5.16
C VAL A 37 -7.88 3.11 3.65
N LYS A 38 -7.43 4.06 2.81
CA LYS A 38 -7.44 3.87 1.35
C LYS A 38 -6.52 2.72 0.93
N MET A 39 -5.35 2.58 1.55
CA MET A 39 -4.46 1.44 1.28
C MET A 39 -5.09 0.09 1.62
N ILE A 40 -5.96 0.01 2.65
CA ILE A 40 -6.75 -1.21 2.91
C ILE A 40 -7.73 -1.48 1.77
N GLU A 41 -8.39 -0.44 1.22
CA GLU A 41 -9.27 -0.61 0.08
C GLU A 41 -8.52 -1.12 -1.14
N ASP A 42 -7.43 -0.44 -1.52
CA ASP A 42 -6.68 -0.67 -2.76
C ASP A 42 -5.84 -1.96 -2.72
N ASN A 43 -5.31 -2.34 -1.55
CA ASN A 43 -4.38 -3.48 -1.44
C ASN A 43 -4.96 -4.70 -0.71
N PHE A 44 -6.14 -4.59 -0.10
CA PHE A 44 -6.80 -5.72 0.55
C PHE A 44 -8.18 -5.99 -0.02
N LEU A 45 -9.11 -5.02 0.09
CA LEU A 45 -10.51 -5.28 -0.26
C LEU A 45 -10.69 -5.55 -1.75
N LEU A 46 -10.19 -4.67 -2.62
CA LEU A 46 -10.29 -4.84 -4.07
C LEU A 46 -9.51 -6.07 -4.55
N PRO A 47 -8.24 -6.30 -4.15
CA PRO A 47 -7.53 -7.52 -4.49
C PRO A 47 -8.20 -8.80 -3.99
N LEU A 48 -8.79 -8.79 -2.80
CA LEU A 48 -9.52 -9.95 -2.27
C LEU A 48 -10.74 -10.30 -3.14
N LEU A 49 -11.53 -9.29 -3.50
CA LEU A 49 -12.69 -9.47 -4.39
C LEU A 49 -12.26 -9.99 -5.77
N GLN A 50 -11.15 -9.46 -6.31
CA GLN A 50 -10.58 -9.94 -7.56
C GLN A 50 -10.13 -11.40 -7.46
N VAL A 51 -9.44 -11.79 -6.39
CA VAL A 51 -9.02 -13.18 -6.18
C VAL A 51 -10.24 -14.10 -6.15
N ILE A 52 -11.30 -13.74 -5.45
CA ILE A 52 -12.54 -14.53 -5.41
C ILE A 52 -13.15 -14.63 -6.81
N GLN A 53 -13.32 -13.51 -7.49
CA GLN A 53 -13.89 -13.45 -8.84
C GLN A 53 -13.11 -14.32 -9.82
N TYR A 54 -11.78 -14.14 -9.89
CA TYR A 54 -10.95 -14.85 -10.84
C TYR A 54 -10.76 -16.34 -10.48
N THR A 55 -10.85 -16.71 -9.21
CA THR A 55 -10.90 -18.10 -8.78
C THR A 55 -12.19 -18.79 -9.30
N ILE A 56 -13.34 -18.12 -9.22
CA ILE A 56 -14.59 -18.64 -9.76
C ILE A 56 -14.50 -18.81 -11.28
N ILE A 57 -13.96 -17.80 -12.00
CA ILE A 57 -13.78 -17.85 -13.46
C ILE A 57 -12.84 -19.02 -13.83
N PHE A 58 -11.73 -19.18 -13.11
CA PHE A 58 -10.77 -20.27 -13.36
C PHE A 58 -11.40 -21.64 -13.18
N ILE A 59 -12.12 -21.86 -12.06
CA ILE A 59 -12.79 -23.14 -11.79
C ILE A 59 -13.87 -23.43 -12.84
N ALA A 60 -14.69 -22.46 -13.19
CA ALA A 60 -15.72 -22.60 -14.21
C ALA A 60 -15.12 -22.92 -15.60
N SER A 61 -14.06 -22.20 -15.97
CA SER A 61 -13.36 -22.44 -17.26
C SER A 61 -12.70 -23.81 -17.29
N LEU A 62 -12.09 -24.23 -16.17
CA LEU A 62 -11.50 -25.55 -16.04
C LEU A 62 -12.56 -26.67 -16.17
N ALA A 63 -13.71 -26.52 -15.52
CA ALA A 63 -14.81 -27.48 -15.61
C ALA A 63 -15.33 -27.62 -17.07
N VAL A 64 -15.49 -26.49 -17.77
CA VAL A 64 -15.90 -26.50 -19.19
C VAL A 64 -14.85 -27.16 -20.09
N MET A 65 -13.57 -26.89 -19.88
CA MET A 65 -12.48 -27.51 -20.64
C MET A 65 -12.43 -29.03 -20.42
N ILE A 66 -12.58 -29.50 -19.18
CA ILE A 66 -12.62 -30.94 -18.84
C ILE A 66 -13.85 -31.61 -19.51
N TYR A 67 -14.99 -30.91 -19.54
CA TYR A 67 -16.20 -31.42 -20.19
C TYR A 67 -16.00 -31.65 -21.70
N PHE A 68 -15.25 -30.76 -22.37
CA PHE A 68 -14.94 -30.94 -23.79
C PHE A 68 -13.95 -32.06 -24.04
N ASP A 69 -12.76 -32.01 -23.43
CA ASP A 69 -11.76 -33.06 -23.53
C ASP A 69 -10.68 -32.93 -22.44
N ILE A 70 -10.48 -33.99 -21.68
CA ILE A 70 -9.52 -34.00 -20.59
C ILE A 70 -8.06 -33.94 -21.05
N ILE A 71 -7.74 -34.56 -22.22
CA ILE A 71 -6.35 -34.59 -22.73
C ILE A 71 -5.94 -33.17 -23.18
N VAL A 72 -6.81 -32.50 -23.92
CA VAL A 72 -6.57 -31.09 -24.32
C VAL A 72 -6.41 -30.22 -23.07
N THR A 73 -7.26 -30.41 -22.06
CA THR A 73 -7.20 -29.65 -20.82
C THR A 73 -5.85 -29.83 -20.11
N VAL A 74 -5.35 -31.06 -19.96
CA VAL A 74 -4.05 -31.31 -19.33
C VAL A 74 -2.91 -30.68 -20.12
N CYS A 75 -2.91 -30.80 -21.45
CA CYS A 75 -1.90 -30.15 -22.29
C CYS A 75 -1.93 -28.61 -22.15
N VAL A 76 -3.12 -28.00 -22.06
CA VAL A 76 -3.29 -26.56 -21.87
C VAL A 76 -2.77 -26.15 -20.49
N ILE A 77 -3.07 -26.92 -19.43
CA ILE A 77 -2.55 -26.64 -18.08
C ILE A 77 -1.01 -26.69 -18.04
N ILE A 78 -0.40 -27.67 -18.69
CA ILE A 78 1.06 -27.77 -18.80
C ILE A 78 1.63 -26.56 -19.55
N ALA A 79 1.01 -26.18 -20.66
CA ALA A 79 1.43 -25.01 -21.44
C ALA A 79 1.29 -23.70 -20.65
N ILE A 80 0.22 -23.54 -19.88
CA ILE A 80 0.03 -22.40 -18.97
C ILE A 80 1.08 -22.41 -17.85
N ALA A 81 1.41 -23.56 -17.27
CA ALA A 81 2.46 -23.67 -16.27
C ALA A 81 3.82 -23.18 -16.81
N ILE A 82 4.19 -23.58 -18.03
CA ILE A 82 5.38 -23.08 -18.73
C ILE A 82 5.30 -21.57 -18.93
N MET A 83 4.15 -21.07 -19.39
CA MET A 83 3.90 -19.63 -19.60
C MET A 83 4.08 -18.83 -18.30
N LEU A 84 3.76 -19.39 -17.14
CA LEU A 84 3.92 -18.70 -15.84
C LEU A 84 5.36 -18.78 -15.31
N ILE A 85 6.03 -19.91 -15.51
CA ILE A 85 7.38 -20.13 -14.98
C ILE A 85 8.42 -19.32 -15.74
N VAL A 86 8.36 -19.29 -17.08
CA VAL A 86 9.39 -18.63 -17.89
C VAL A 86 9.54 -17.14 -17.59
N PRO A 87 8.47 -16.33 -17.55
CA PRO A 87 8.58 -14.91 -17.17
C PRO A 87 9.08 -14.71 -15.73
N SER A 88 8.78 -15.63 -14.82
CA SER A 88 9.22 -15.53 -13.42
C SER A 88 10.74 -15.62 -13.26
N LEU A 89 11.44 -16.27 -14.21
CA LEU A 89 12.91 -16.33 -14.24
C LEU A 89 13.55 -14.96 -14.47
N PHE A 90 12.84 -14.01 -15.07
CA PHE A 90 13.29 -12.63 -15.25
C PHE A 90 13.08 -11.78 -14.00
N GLY A 91 12.36 -12.29 -12.98
CA GLY A 91 12.01 -11.54 -11.77
C GLY A 91 13.21 -10.99 -11.01
N GLY A 92 14.31 -11.76 -10.91
CA GLY A 92 15.55 -11.33 -10.25
C GLY A 92 16.20 -10.13 -10.95
N LEU A 93 16.32 -10.21 -12.28
CA LEU A 93 16.87 -9.12 -13.09
C LEU A 93 16.02 -7.85 -13.02
N LEU A 94 14.71 -8.02 -13.01
CA LEU A 94 13.77 -6.89 -12.90
C LEU A 94 13.86 -6.23 -11.53
N SER A 95 13.94 -7.01 -10.45
CA SER A 95 14.11 -6.50 -9.08
C SER A 95 15.39 -5.67 -8.95
N GLU A 96 16.53 -6.20 -9.40
CA GLU A 96 17.81 -5.48 -9.34
C GLU A 96 17.77 -4.13 -10.08
N ARG A 97 17.14 -4.11 -11.26
CA ARG A 97 17.01 -2.85 -12.01
C ARG A 97 16.05 -1.88 -11.34
N GLN A 98 14.97 -2.39 -10.74
CA GLN A 98 14.00 -1.58 -9.99
C GLN A 98 14.64 -0.96 -8.75
N ASP A 99 15.46 -1.72 -8.02
CA ASP A 99 16.19 -1.23 -6.86
C ASP A 99 17.14 -0.11 -7.25
N LYS A 100 17.92 -0.30 -8.33
CA LYS A 100 18.80 0.73 -8.86
C LYS A 100 18.05 2.00 -9.28
N TYR A 101 16.89 1.86 -9.92
CA TYR A 101 16.04 3.01 -10.26
C TYR A 101 15.53 3.72 -9.01
N SER A 102 15.12 2.98 -7.99
CA SER A 102 14.65 3.53 -6.70
C SER A 102 15.75 4.36 -6.03
N ASP A 103 16.98 3.85 -6.02
CA ASP A 103 18.14 4.57 -5.47
C ASP A 103 18.42 5.87 -6.24
N MET A 104 18.44 5.81 -7.58
CA MET A 104 18.65 7.00 -8.41
C MET A 104 17.51 8.03 -8.21
N LEU A 105 16.27 7.58 -8.10
CA LEU A 105 15.12 8.45 -7.84
C LEU A 105 15.21 9.11 -6.46
N SER A 106 15.69 8.39 -5.45
CA SER A 106 15.93 8.93 -4.12
C SER A 106 17.00 10.02 -4.14
N VAL A 107 18.13 9.78 -4.81
CA VAL A 107 19.20 10.76 -5.00
C VAL A 107 18.68 12.00 -5.73
N PHE A 108 17.94 11.81 -6.83
CA PHE A 108 17.32 12.91 -7.58
C PHE A 108 16.37 13.74 -6.71
N THR A 109 15.49 13.07 -5.96
CA THR A 109 14.53 13.75 -5.07
C THR A 109 15.22 14.60 -4.01
N ASN A 110 16.30 14.07 -3.41
CA ASN A 110 17.09 14.83 -2.44
C ASN A 110 17.79 16.03 -3.11
N HIS A 111 18.36 15.87 -4.29
CA HIS A 111 18.95 16.99 -5.05
C HIS A 111 17.91 18.07 -5.35
N VAL A 112 16.72 17.69 -5.82
CA VAL A 112 15.62 18.66 -6.09
C VAL A 112 15.21 19.38 -4.82
N LYS A 113 15.08 18.67 -3.70
CA LYS A 113 14.77 19.26 -2.41
C LYS A 113 15.83 20.28 -1.99
N ASP A 114 17.12 19.96 -2.12
CA ASP A 114 18.22 20.85 -1.77
C ASP A 114 18.22 22.11 -2.66
N LEU A 115 18.01 21.96 -3.97
CA LEU A 115 17.93 23.06 -4.92
C LEU A 115 16.74 24.00 -4.60
N LEU A 116 15.58 23.43 -4.28
CA LEU A 116 14.38 24.20 -3.93
C LEU A 116 14.53 24.89 -2.56
N SER A 117 15.14 24.21 -1.59
CA SER A 117 15.42 24.79 -0.27
C SER A 117 16.45 25.92 -0.34
N GLY A 118 17.43 25.82 -1.27
CA GLY A 118 18.45 26.85 -1.53
C GLY A 118 18.04 27.93 -2.53
N PHE A 119 16.74 28.05 -2.89
CA PHE A 119 16.28 28.93 -3.99
C PHE A 119 16.75 30.39 -3.86
N GLU A 120 16.67 30.95 -2.65
CA GLU A 120 17.10 32.35 -2.40
C GLU A 120 18.61 32.53 -2.64
N VAL A 121 19.41 31.58 -2.20
CA VAL A 121 20.87 31.58 -2.40
C VAL A 121 21.19 31.48 -3.89
N ILE A 122 20.56 30.54 -4.60
CA ILE A 122 20.74 30.34 -6.05
C ILE A 122 20.40 31.63 -6.82
N LYS A 123 19.35 32.33 -6.44
CA LYS A 123 18.93 33.62 -7.04
C LYS A 123 19.91 34.73 -6.72
N SER A 124 20.32 34.85 -5.45
CA SER A 124 21.22 35.91 -4.99
C SER A 124 22.60 35.85 -5.66
N TYR A 125 23.13 34.63 -5.80
CA TYR A 125 24.45 34.39 -6.41
C TYR A 125 24.40 34.13 -7.93
N ARG A 126 23.22 34.23 -8.58
CA ARG A 126 23.04 34.01 -10.04
C ARG A 126 23.57 32.66 -10.54
N MET A 127 23.44 31.61 -9.73
CA MET A 127 23.99 30.26 -10.01
C MET A 127 23.09 29.42 -10.95
N LYS A 128 22.23 30.04 -11.76
CA LYS A 128 21.24 29.34 -12.60
C LYS A 128 21.86 28.24 -13.47
N ASN A 129 22.94 28.53 -14.18
CA ASN A 129 23.53 27.56 -15.13
C ASN A 129 24.16 26.37 -14.40
N TYR A 130 24.81 26.60 -13.26
CA TYR A 130 25.37 25.52 -12.44
C TYR A 130 24.28 24.60 -11.89
N VAL A 131 23.21 25.19 -11.37
CA VAL A 131 22.07 24.44 -10.81
C VAL A 131 21.37 23.64 -11.91
N LEU A 132 21.14 24.25 -13.09
CA LEU A 132 20.50 23.57 -14.21
C LEU A 132 21.33 22.37 -14.69
N SER A 133 22.65 22.53 -14.85
CA SER A 133 23.50 21.41 -15.27
C SER A 133 23.52 20.25 -14.28
N ARG A 134 23.50 20.53 -12.97
CA ARG A 134 23.41 19.48 -11.93
C ARG A 134 22.04 18.78 -11.92
N PHE A 135 20.97 19.56 -12.09
CA PHE A 135 19.63 19.01 -12.23
C PHE A 135 19.54 18.10 -13.45
N GLU A 136 19.99 18.56 -14.62
CA GLU A 136 19.96 17.79 -15.87
C GLU A 136 20.76 16.50 -15.76
N ALA A 137 21.97 16.54 -15.18
CA ALA A 137 22.79 15.35 -14.97
C ALA A 137 22.08 14.30 -14.09
N SER A 138 21.55 14.73 -12.95
CA SER A 138 20.83 13.83 -12.04
C SER A 138 19.52 13.29 -12.63
N ASN A 139 18.82 14.13 -13.42
CA ASN A 139 17.63 13.73 -14.15
C ASN A 139 17.95 12.69 -15.23
N GLU A 140 19.04 12.92 -16.01
CA GLU A 140 19.47 11.98 -17.05
C GLU A 140 19.82 10.60 -16.48
N ASP A 141 20.54 10.54 -15.36
CA ASP A 141 20.90 9.28 -14.70
C ASP A 141 19.64 8.54 -14.19
N THR A 142 18.67 9.28 -13.65
CA THR A 142 17.39 8.72 -13.21
C THR A 142 16.58 8.16 -14.40
N ILE A 143 16.54 8.91 -15.52
CA ILE A 143 15.84 8.46 -16.73
C ILE A 143 16.54 7.25 -17.37
N LYS A 144 17.87 7.19 -17.37
CA LYS A 144 18.61 5.99 -17.85
C LYS A 144 18.29 4.76 -16.99
N ALA A 145 18.25 4.92 -15.67
CA ALA A 145 17.85 3.84 -14.77
C ALA A 145 16.40 3.39 -15.02
N LYS A 146 15.47 4.34 -15.16
CA LYS A 146 14.07 4.06 -15.52
C LYS A 146 13.96 3.34 -16.86
N TYR A 147 14.66 3.81 -17.90
CA TYR A 147 14.67 3.15 -19.21
C TYR A 147 15.16 1.70 -19.13
N SER A 148 16.17 1.42 -18.29
CA SER A 148 16.64 0.05 -18.07
C SER A 148 15.56 -0.85 -17.45
N VAL A 149 14.76 -0.33 -16.53
CA VAL A 149 13.59 -1.04 -15.96
C VAL A 149 12.53 -1.28 -17.03
N ASP A 150 12.14 -0.22 -17.74
CA ASP A 150 11.07 -0.30 -18.75
C ASP A 150 11.44 -1.26 -19.89
N LYS A 151 12.71 -1.27 -20.31
CA LYS A 151 13.22 -2.23 -21.29
C LYS A 151 13.12 -3.67 -20.78
N ALA A 152 13.39 -3.92 -19.49
CA ALA A 152 13.27 -5.26 -18.92
C ALA A 152 11.80 -5.69 -18.81
N ILE A 153 10.90 -4.76 -18.42
CA ILE A 153 9.46 -5.00 -18.40
C ILE A 153 8.96 -5.34 -19.81
N ALA A 154 9.28 -4.51 -20.79
CA ALA A 154 8.85 -4.72 -22.18
C ALA A 154 9.37 -6.05 -22.74
N ALA A 155 10.62 -6.44 -22.44
CA ALA A 155 11.15 -7.74 -22.83
C ALA A 155 10.39 -8.91 -22.19
N ASN A 156 10.09 -8.80 -20.88
CA ASN A 156 9.32 -9.81 -20.16
C ASN A 156 7.87 -9.92 -20.68
N GLU A 157 7.24 -8.80 -20.99
CA GLU A 157 5.90 -8.74 -21.60
C GLU A 157 5.90 -9.36 -23.01
N ALA A 158 6.90 -9.06 -23.83
CA ALA A 158 7.04 -9.63 -25.17
C ALA A 158 7.20 -11.17 -25.11
N VAL A 159 8.04 -11.68 -24.20
CA VAL A 159 8.18 -13.13 -23.99
C VAL A 159 6.86 -13.75 -23.54
N SER A 160 6.17 -13.12 -22.59
CA SER A 160 4.86 -13.59 -22.09
C SER A 160 3.81 -13.62 -23.19
N MET A 161 3.80 -12.62 -24.08
CA MET A 161 2.87 -12.54 -25.21
C MET A 161 3.14 -13.66 -26.24
N VAL A 162 4.40 -13.91 -26.57
CA VAL A 162 4.78 -15.01 -27.46
C VAL A 162 4.37 -16.36 -26.87
N LEU A 163 4.62 -16.57 -25.58
CA LEU A 163 4.20 -17.81 -24.91
C LEU A 163 2.68 -17.97 -24.90
N ALA A 164 1.92 -16.89 -24.65
CA ALA A 164 0.47 -16.92 -24.72
C ALA A 164 -0.05 -17.31 -26.13
N LEU A 165 0.57 -16.78 -27.19
CA LEU A 165 0.27 -17.16 -28.57
C LEU A 165 0.60 -18.63 -28.82
N LEU A 166 1.72 -19.14 -28.33
CA LEU A 166 2.08 -20.55 -28.45
C LEU A 166 1.06 -21.46 -27.75
N VAL A 167 0.60 -21.10 -26.54
CA VAL A 167 -0.49 -21.82 -25.88
C VAL A 167 -1.73 -21.87 -26.77
N GLN A 168 -2.10 -20.75 -27.38
CA GLN A 168 -3.27 -20.67 -28.26
C GLN A 168 -3.10 -21.56 -29.51
N VAL A 169 -1.92 -21.57 -30.11
CA VAL A 169 -1.59 -22.43 -31.23
C VAL A 169 -1.69 -23.91 -30.83
N VAL A 170 -1.17 -24.29 -29.68
CA VAL A 170 -1.27 -25.67 -29.16
C VAL A 170 -2.74 -26.09 -29.01
N VAL A 171 -3.58 -25.22 -28.43
CA VAL A 171 -5.02 -25.49 -28.29
C VAL A 171 -5.67 -25.76 -29.64
N VAL A 172 -5.41 -24.91 -30.64
CA VAL A 172 -5.98 -25.03 -31.98
C VAL A 172 -5.54 -26.33 -32.67
N PHE A 173 -4.23 -26.62 -32.66
CA PHE A 173 -3.69 -27.83 -33.30
C PHE A 173 -4.17 -29.12 -32.65
N LEU A 174 -4.15 -29.20 -31.31
CA LEU A 174 -4.64 -30.37 -30.58
C LEU A 174 -6.14 -30.59 -30.82
N SER A 175 -6.92 -29.52 -30.74
CA SER A 175 -8.36 -29.61 -30.97
C SER A 175 -8.68 -29.99 -32.40
N ALA A 176 -7.97 -29.45 -33.41
CA ALA A 176 -8.11 -29.82 -34.80
C ALA A 176 -7.76 -31.29 -35.02
N TYR A 177 -6.67 -31.77 -34.42
CA TYR A 177 -6.30 -33.19 -34.49
C TYR A 177 -7.42 -34.09 -33.92
N PHE A 178 -8.00 -33.73 -32.77
CA PHE A 178 -9.08 -34.50 -32.14
C PHE A 178 -10.42 -34.43 -32.91
N ILE A 179 -10.65 -33.37 -33.72
CA ILE A 179 -11.78 -33.34 -34.69
C ILE A 179 -11.57 -34.36 -35.78
N ILE A 180 -10.35 -34.44 -36.39
CA ILE A 180 -10.04 -35.37 -37.48
C ILE A 180 -10.25 -36.83 -37.04
N ILE A 181 -9.92 -37.17 -35.82
CA ILE A 181 -10.15 -38.52 -35.27
C ILE A 181 -11.57 -38.73 -34.71
N GLY A 182 -12.46 -37.75 -34.87
CA GLY A 182 -13.88 -37.84 -34.49
C GLY A 182 -14.15 -37.79 -32.98
N ARG A 183 -13.19 -37.33 -32.17
CA ARG A 183 -13.32 -37.32 -30.74
C ARG A 183 -14.05 -36.09 -30.19
N ILE A 184 -13.89 -34.92 -30.83
CA ILE A 184 -14.58 -33.68 -30.50
C ILE A 184 -15.24 -33.04 -31.74
N SER A 185 -16.22 -32.17 -31.53
CA SER A 185 -16.87 -31.44 -32.61
C SER A 185 -16.14 -30.14 -32.98
N ALA A 186 -16.39 -29.62 -34.21
CA ALA A 186 -15.86 -28.33 -34.62
C ALA A 186 -16.34 -27.17 -33.70
N GLY A 187 -17.55 -27.26 -33.16
CA GLY A 187 -18.05 -26.32 -32.14
C GLY A 187 -17.26 -26.36 -30.83
N ALA A 188 -16.82 -27.56 -30.40
CA ALA A 188 -15.99 -27.73 -29.24
C ALA A 188 -14.62 -27.02 -29.38
N LEU A 189 -14.01 -27.07 -30.59
CA LEU A 189 -12.77 -26.32 -30.86
C LEU A 189 -12.93 -24.82 -30.57
N LEU A 190 -13.99 -24.21 -31.15
CA LEU A 190 -14.25 -22.78 -30.92
C LEU A 190 -14.46 -22.49 -29.44
N GLY A 191 -15.19 -23.34 -28.71
CA GLY A 191 -15.38 -23.25 -27.28
C GLY A 191 -14.05 -23.35 -26.51
N MET A 192 -13.20 -24.34 -26.82
CA MET A 192 -11.90 -24.54 -26.17
C MET A 192 -10.94 -23.38 -26.41
N VAL A 193 -10.88 -22.84 -27.64
CA VAL A 193 -10.08 -21.65 -27.97
C VAL A 193 -10.53 -20.45 -27.15
N GLN A 194 -11.82 -20.20 -27.04
CA GLN A 194 -12.37 -19.08 -26.27
C GLN A 194 -12.14 -19.25 -24.75
N VAL A 195 -12.32 -20.46 -24.22
CA VAL A 195 -12.22 -20.73 -22.79
C VAL A 195 -10.75 -20.84 -22.33
N SER A 196 -9.82 -21.26 -23.20
CA SER A 196 -8.39 -21.38 -22.85
C SER A 196 -7.77 -20.06 -22.39
N SER A 197 -8.17 -18.93 -22.97
CA SER A 197 -7.73 -17.59 -22.54
C SER A 197 -8.22 -17.24 -21.13
N ASN A 198 -9.37 -17.79 -20.72
CA ASN A 198 -9.90 -17.61 -19.35
C ASN A 198 -9.27 -18.57 -18.33
N LEU A 199 -8.28 -19.37 -18.67
CA LEU A 199 -7.49 -20.16 -17.72
C LEU A 199 -6.20 -19.44 -17.31
N ALA A 200 -5.48 -18.83 -18.25
CA ALA A 200 -4.20 -18.19 -17.99
C ALA A 200 -4.34 -16.86 -17.23
N ASN A 201 -5.23 -16.00 -17.70
CA ASN A 201 -5.41 -14.64 -17.18
C ASN A 201 -5.81 -14.59 -15.70
N PRO A 202 -6.78 -15.39 -15.20
CA PRO A 202 -7.11 -15.48 -13.79
C PRO A 202 -5.94 -15.82 -12.89
N LEU A 203 -5.09 -16.76 -13.29
CA LEU A 203 -3.93 -17.15 -12.50
C LEU A 203 -2.95 -15.98 -12.34
N LEU A 204 -2.65 -15.25 -13.41
CA LEU A 204 -1.79 -14.05 -13.34
C LEU A 204 -2.34 -13.02 -12.37
N ILE A 205 -3.64 -12.74 -12.41
CA ILE A 205 -4.29 -11.77 -11.52
C ILE A 205 -4.29 -12.26 -10.07
N ILE A 206 -4.57 -13.53 -9.83
CA ILE A 206 -4.52 -14.11 -8.48
C ILE A 206 -3.10 -13.97 -7.92
N PHE A 207 -2.07 -14.39 -8.67
CA PHE A 207 -0.68 -14.33 -8.22
C PHE A 207 -0.20 -12.89 -7.99
N SER A 208 -0.62 -11.93 -8.81
CA SER A 208 -0.25 -10.51 -8.63
C SER A 208 -0.92 -9.86 -7.42
N ASN A 209 -2.07 -10.36 -6.98
CA ASN A 209 -2.80 -9.82 -5.83
C ASN A 209 -2.38 -10.40 -4.48
N ILE A 210 -1.80 -11.60 -4.44
CA ILE A 210 -1.32 -12.23 -3.19
C ILE A 210 -0.30 -11.35 -2.44
N PRO A 211 0.75 -10.79 -3.08
CA PRO A 211 1.70 -9.91 -2.41
C PRO A 211 1.03 -8.63 -1.88
N LYS A 212 0.09 -8.05 -2.61
CA LYS A 212 -0.66 -6.85 -2.18
C LYS A 212 -1.42 -7.12 -0.89
N ILE A 213 -2.17 -8.23 -0.85
CA ILE A 213 -2.93 -8.65 0.35
C ILE A 213 -1.98 -8.87 1.55
N LYS A 214 -0.81 -9.47 1.31
CA LYS A 214 0.18 -9.69 2.38
C LYS A 214 0.81 -8.39 2.88
N SER A 215 1.05 -7.42 2.00
CA SER A 215 1.70 -6.15 2.35
C SER A 215 0.88 -5.26 3.26
N ILE A 216 -0.44 -5.47 3.37
CA ILE A 216 -1.33 -4.63 4.17
C ILE A 216 -1.26 -4.91 5.68
N LYS A 217 -0.66 -6.03 6.09
CA LYS A 217 -0.63 -6.48 7.48
C LYS A 217 -0.15 -5.40 8.48
N PRO A 218 0.97 -4.68 8.25
CA PRO A 218 1.42 -3.63 9.17
C PRO A 218 0.42 -2.48 9.30
N ILE A 219 -0.21 -2.09 8.19
CA ILE A 219 -1.19 -1.00 8.16
C ILE A 219 -2.46 -1.41 8.90
N ALA A 220 -2.93 -2.63 8.69
CA ALA A 220 -4.08 -3.17 9.42
C ALA A 220 -3.80 -3.26 10.94
N GLN A 221 -2.60 -3.64 11.34
CA GLN A 221 -2.19 -3.64 12.75
C GLN A 221 -2.18 -2.23 13.34
N LYS A 222 -1.62 -1.24 12.64
CA LYS A 222 -1.63 0.17 13.05
C LYS A 222 -3.05 0.70 13.24
N LEU A 223 -3.95 0.44 12.27
CA LEU A 223 -5.34 0.87 12.37
C LEU A 223 -6.11 0.15 13.47
N ASN A 224 -5.84 -1.13 13.72
CA ASN A 224 -6.43 -1.85 14.84
C ASN A 224 -5.96 -1.27 16.20
N GLN A 225 -4.69 -0.97 16.35
CA GLN A 225 -4.17 -0.31 17.57
C GLN A 225 -4.85 1.03 17.83
N LEU A 226 -5.07 1.83 16.78
CA LEU A 226 -5.82 3.09 16.91
C LEU A 226 -7.30 2.88 17.19
N SER A 227 -7.90 1.81 16.63
CA SER A 227 -9.34 1.54 16.75
C SER A 227 -9.73 0.91 18.07
N ASP A 228 -8.87 0.05 18.61
CA ASP A 228 -9.13 -0.74 19.82
C ASP A 228 -8.46 -0.12 21.07
N TYR A 229 -8.18 1.19 20.99
CA TYR A 229 -7.69 1.93 22.15
C TYR A 229 -8.75 1.88 23.25
N GLU A 230 -8.51 1.02 24.24
CA GLU A 230 -9.28 1.01 25.48
C GLU A 230 -8.73 2.13 26.36
N LYS A 231 -9.60 3.10 26.65
CA LYS A 231 -9.33 4.07 27.69
C LYS A 231 -9.00 3.28 28.95
N GLN A 232 -7.74 3.29 29.40
CA GLN A 232 -7.47 2.82 30.77
C GLN A 232 -8.47 3.54 31.66
N ASP A 233 -9.37 2.79 32.25
CA ASP A 233 -10.44 3.32 33.06
C ASP A 233 -9.91 4.44 33.96
N ALA A 234 -10.14 5.68 33.53
CA ALA A 234 -10.23 6.74 34.49
C ALA A 234 -11.38 6.30 35.40
N SER A 235 -11.00 5.55 36.45
CA SER A 235 -11.89 5.11 37.51
C SER A 235 -13.05 6.07 37.59
N THR A 236 -14.24 5.59 37.78
CA THR A 236 -15.50 6.27 38.08
C THR A 236 -15.35 7.37 39.15
N LYS A 237 -14.48 8.33 38.89
CA LYS A 237 -14.36 9.55 39.71
C LYS A 237 -15.60 10.36 39.35
N LYS A 238 -16.53 10.45 40.29
CA LYS A 238 -17.66 11.38 40.23
C LYS A 238 -17.11 12.70 39.71
N SER A 239 -17.74 13.28 38.67
CA SER A 239 -17.38 14.62 38.22
C SER A 239 -17.30 15.56 39.44
N PRO A 240 -16.13 16.13 39.73
CA PRO A 240 -16.04 17.02 40.86
C PRO A 240 -16.94 18.21 40.64
N THR A 241 -17.76 18.54 41.65
CA THR A 241 -18.60 19.73 41.62
C THR A 241 -17.75 20.92 42.09
N PHE A 242 -17.62 21.94 41.23
CA PHE A 242 -16.93 23.16 41.57
C PHE A 242 -17.87 24.09 42.39
N ASN A 243 -17.91 23.91 43.69
CA ASN A 243 -18.80 24.67 44.57
C ASN A 243 -18.14 25.97 45.08
N ASP A 244 -16.94 25.91 45.63
CA ASP A 244 -16.27 27.02 46.29
C ASP A 244 -14.91 27.36 45.65
N ALA A 245 -13.95 26.46 45.70
CA ALA A 245 -12.60 26.66 45.16
C ALA A 245 -11.98 25.37 44.66
N ILE A 246 -11.02 25.52 43.73
CA ILE A 246 -10.08 24.46 43.34
C ILE A 246 -8.79 24.71 44.06
N CYS A 247 -8.41 23.85 45.00
CA CYS A 247 -7.16 23.92 45.72
C CYS A 247 -6.15 22.96 45.07
N VAL A 248 -4.99 23.52 44.75
CA VAL A 248 -3.83 22.78 44.25
C VAL A 248 -2.75 22.88 45.31
N GLU A 249 -2.25 21.74 45.80
CA GLU A 249 -1.22 21.67 46.82
C GLU A 249 -0.02 20.91 46.28
N ASN A 250 1.13 21.56 46.31
CA ASN A 250 2.42 20.97 45.94
C ASN A 250 2.37 20.22 44.58
N LEU A 251 1.82 20.85 43.53
CA LEU A 251 1.71 20.28 42.19
C LEU A 251 3.07 20.15 41.54
N HIS A 252 3.42 18.93 41.18
CA HIS A 252 4.57 18.60 40.32
C HIS A 252 4.08 18.05 39.00
N PHE A 253 4.68 18.49 37.89
CA PHE A 253 4.34 17.98 36.58
C PHE A 253 5.55 17.95 35.65
N SER A 254 5.67 16.84 34.92
CA SER A 254 6.69 16.62 33.89
C SER A 254 6.04 15.99 32.65
N TYR A 255 6.42 16.41 31.45
CA TYR A 255 6.04 15.73 30.20
C TYR A 255 6.86 14.46 29.98
N ASP A 256 8.07 14.43 30.47
CA ASP A 256 8.96 13.27 30.48
C ASP A 256 9.53 13.06 31.89
N LYS A 257 10.20 11.93 32.13
CA LYS A 257 10.75 11.59 33.44
C LYS A 257 12.00 12.40 33.84
N GLU A 258 12.56 13.17 32.89
CA GLU A 258 13.86 13.82 33.08
C GLU A 258 13.74 15.32 33.35
N ASN A 259 12.65 15.98 32.90
CA ASN A 259 12.50 17.42 33.02
C ASN A 259 11.20 17.79 33.76
N GLU A 260 11.33 18.28 34.98
CA GLU A 260 10.22 18.80 35.72
C GLU A 260 9.87 20.22 35.24
N VAL A 261 8.62 20.37 34.73
CA VAL A 261 8.13 21.64 34.19
C VAL A 261 7.44 22.46 35.29
N ILE A 262 6.74 21.79 36.19
CA ILE A 262 6.10 22.41 37.35
C ILE A 262 6.65 21.72 38.60
N GLY A 263 7.33 22.48 39.47
CA GLY A 263 7.92 21.99 40.71
C GLY A 263 7.29 22.65 41.93
N GLY A 264 6.35 21.95 42.58
CA GLY A 264 5.84 22.35 43.91
C GLY A 264 4.94 23.59 43.95
N ILE A 265 4.05 23.79 42.94
CA ILE A 265 3.12 24.93 42.93
C ILE A 265 1.90 24.64 43.81
N SER A 266 1.58 25.59 44.73
CA SER A 266 0.37 25.59 45.54
C SER A 266 -0.44 26.85 45.23
N LEU A 267 -1.74 26.71 44.92
CA LEU A 267 -2.65 27.83 44.63
C LEU A 267 -4.11 27.43 44.87
N SER A 268 -4.93 28.45 45.13
CA SER A 268 -6.39 28.28 45.27
C SER A 268 -7.14 29.17 44.29
N ILE A 269 -8.01 28.53 43.49
CA ILE A 269 -8.85 29.21 42.50
C ILE A 269 -10.27 29.24 43.02
N GLU A 270 -10.76 30.40 43.45
CA GLU A 270 -12.09 30.59 44.00
C GLU A 270 -13.13 30.77 42.88
N LYS A 271 -14.31 30.25 43.10
CA LYS A 271 -15.44 30.38 42.17
C LYS A 271 -15.83 31.85 41.95
N GLY A 272 -15.99 32.25 40.69
CA GLY A 272 -16.43 33.60 40.36
C GLY A 272 -15.31 34.63 40.30
N LYS A 273 -14.06 34.30 40.65
CA LYS A 273 -12.90 35.17 40.49
C LYS A 273 -12.21 34.93 39.15
N LYS A 274 -11.49 35.95 38.66
CA LYS A 274 -10.65 35.87 37.46
C LYS A 274 -9.19 35.78 37.91
N TYR A 275 -8.46 34.80 37.34
CA TYR A 275 -7.04 34.56 37.56
C TYR A 275 -6.28 34.70 36.27
N ALA A 276 -5.11 35.26 36.29
CA ALA A 276 -4.18 35.32 35.17
C ALA A 276 -2.91 34.59 35.52
N PHE A 277 -2.49 33.61 34.72
CA PHE A 277 -1.19 32.96 34.84
C PHE A 277 -0.20 33.73 33.97
N VAL A 278 0.91 34.17 34.56
CA VAL A 278 1.94 34.94 33.85
C VAL A 278 3.28 34.25 34.03
N GLY A 279 4.01 34.09 32.97
CA GLY A 279 5.32 33.45 32.98
C GLY A 279 6.10 33.66 31.70
N LYS A 280 7.29 33.06 31.59
CA LYS A 280 8.09 33.08 30.39
C LYS A 280 7.34 32.31 29.27
N SER A 281 7.64 32.65 28.00
CA SER A 281 7.06 31.91 26.87
C SER A 281 7.35 30.41 26.98
N GLY A 282 6.30 29.60 26.99
CA GLY A 282 6.41 28.15 27.13
C GLY A 282 6.27 27.59 28.55
N CYS A 283 5.91 28.42 29.55
CA CYS A 283 5.63 27.96 30.90
C CYS A 283 4.19 27.43 31.07
#